data_0e3603ba0e819864269434f462871dd0
#
_entry.id   0e3603ba0e819864269434f462871dd0
#
_cell.length_a   1.000
_cell.length_b   1.000
_cell.length_c   1.000
_cell.angle_alpha   90.00
_cell.angle_beta   90.00
_cell.angle_gamma   90.00
#
_symmetry.space_group_name_H-M   'P 1'
#
loop_
_entity.id
_entity.type
_entity.pdbx_description
1 polymer ?
#
loop_
_entity_poly.entity_id
_entity_poly.type
_entity_poly.pdbx_seq_one_letter_code
_entity_poly.pdbx_strand_id
1 'polypeptide(L)'
;MGLHSFNVLKNIKKTQIVKSIFFILVGLFIGFLITSIPPSFFHLENKFFTLLFLGIFLAIALILPGISVSYILLIFNMYDDIILAIKTLDIMYLLEVGIFLVIGLLLVIKLLHYLLLKKKELISNVIIGFIISSVWIVLPKFSSFNEFVYFLIFVIIGILIKKVIPNDN
;
A
#
# COMPACT_ATOMS: atom_id res chain seq x y z
N MET A 1 -47.24 -5.74 7.77
CA MET A 1 -46.11 -4.92 8.25
C MET A 1 -44.72 -5.50 7.91
N GLY A 2 -44.57 -6.76 7.52
CA GLY A 2 -43.28 -7.43 7.28
C GLY A 2 -42.59 -7.18 5.93
N LEU A 3 -43.31 -6.98 4.85
CA LEU A 3 -42.72 -6.87 3.50
C LEU A 3 -42.04 -5.51 3.23
N HIS A 4 -42.54 -4.43 3.84
CA HIS A 4 -41.95 -3.09 3.67
C HIS A 4 -40.61 -2.96 4.40
N SER A 5 -40.50 -3.52 5.60
CA SER A 5 -39.24 -3.55 6.38
C SER A 5 -38.18 -4.43 5.72
N PHE A 6 -38.57 -5.55 5.12
CA PHE A 6 -37.65 -6.44 4.41
C PHE A 6 -37.03 -5.78 3.14
N ASN A 7 -37.87 -5.05 2.38
CA ASN A 7 -37.41 -4.32 1.21
C ASN A 7 -36.49 -3.13 1.57
N VAL A 8 -36.77 -2.44 2.67
CA VAL A 8 -35.92 -1.35 3.18
C VAL A 8 -34.56 -1.88 3.61
N LEU A 9 -34.52 -2.99 4.37
CA LEU A 9 -33.25 -3.64 4.79
C LEU A 9 -32.43 -4.16 3.60
N LYS A 10 -33.10 -4.72 2.59
CA LYS A 10 -32.47 -5.19 1.35
C LYS A 10 -31.85 -4.03 0.55
N ASN A 11 -32.53 -2.89 0.49
CA ASN A 11 -32.03 -1.69 -0.19
C ASN A 11 -30.85 -1.05 0.56
N ILE A 12 -30.88 -1.00 1.90
CA ILE A 12 -29.78 -0.50 2.72
C ILE A 12 -28.53 -1.37 2.50
N LYS A 13 -28.67 -2.70 2.55
CA LYS A 13 -27.58 -3.64 2.26
C LYS A 13 -27.00 -3.45 0.86
N LYS A 14 -27.84 -3.29 -0.14
CA LYS A 14 -27.41 -3.09 -1.53
C LYS A 14 -26.63 -1.77 -1.69
N THR A 15 -27.07 -0.69 -1.05
CA THR A 15 -26.41 0.61 -1.10
C THR A 15 -25.07 0.59 -0.39
N GLN A 16 -24.95 -0.14 0.72
CA GLN A 16 -23.66 -0.34 1.41
C GLN A 16 -22.66 -1.13 0.57
N ILE A 17 -23.12 -2.21 -0.07
CA ILE A 17 -22.27 -3.02 -0.97
C ILE A 17 -21.75 -2.18 -2.14
N VAL A 18 -22.63 -1.40 -2.79
CA VAL A 18 -22.23 -0.53 -3.92
C VAL A 18 -21.19 0.50 -3.47
N LYS A 19 -21.37 1.12 -2.29
CA LYS A 19 -20.40 2.05 -1.72
C LYS A 19 -19.05 1.36 -1.45
N SER A 20 -19.08 0.17 -0.86
CA SER A 20 -17.86 -0.60 -0.58
C SER A 20 -17.08 -0.93 -1.86
N ILE A 21 -17.77 -1.42 -2.90
CA ILE A 21 -17.17 -1.71 -4.20
C ILE A 21 -16.57 -0.44 -4.81
N PHE A 22 -17.27 0.69 -4.75
CA PHE A 22 -16.77 1.97 -5.27
C PHE A 22 -15.45 2.37 -4.59
N PHE A 23 -15.34 2.28 -3.25
CA PHE A 23 -14.13 2.64 -2.53
C PHE A 23 -12.99 1.63 -2.74
N ILE A 24 -13.29 0.34 -2.94
CA ILE A 24 -12.31 -0.65 -3.36
C ILE A 24 -11.75 -0.30 -4.74
N LEU A 25 -12.59 0.07 -5.69
CA LEU A 25 -12.14 0.50 -7.02
C LEU A 25 -11.30 1.79 -6.96
N VAL A 26 -11.65 2.74 -6.09
CA VAL A 26 -10.83 3.93 -5.86
C VAL A 26 -9.44 3.55 -5.32
N GLY A 27 -9.37 2.65 -4.34
CA GLY A 27 -8.10 2.16 -3.81
C GLY A 27 -7.25 1.44 -4.86
N LEU A 28 -7.88 0.59 -5.67
CA LEU A 28 -7.24 -0.11 -6.78
C LEU A 28 -6.68 0.88 -7.83
N PHE A 29 -7.46 1.89 -8.17
CA PHE A 29 -7.05 2.93 -9.12
C PHE A 29 -5.88 3.76 -8.59
N ILE A 30 -5.91 4.17 -7.31
CA ILE A 30 -4.79 4.89 -6.67
C ILE A 30 -3.53 4.02 -6.67
N GLY A 31 -3.65 2.73 -6.30
CA GLY A 31 -2.52 1.80 -6.32
C GLY A 31 -1.92 1.66 -7.71
N PHE A 32 -2.74 1.53 -8.74
CA PHE A 32 -2.29 1.47 -10.13
C PHE A 32 -1.62 2.78 -10.57
N LEU A 33 -2.17 3.94 -10.21
CA LEU A 33 -1.55 5.24 -10.51
C LEU A 33 -0.16 5.36 -9.90
N ILE A 34 -0.01 5.02 -8.61
CA ILE A 34 1.29 5.11 -7.93
C ILE A 34 2.34 4.26 -8.65
N THR A 35 2.00 3.05 -9.04
CA THR A 35 2.92 2.13 -9.72
C THR A 35 3.17 2.47 -11.20
N SER A 36 2.39 3.37 -11.76
CA SER A 36 2.59 3.88 -13.11
C SER A 36 3.49 5.13 -13.16
N ILE A 37 3.87 5.70 -12.00
CA ILE A 37 4.77 6.85 -11.95
C ILE A 37 6.16 6.39 -12.38
N PRO A 38 6.77 7.00 -13.41
CA PRO A 38 8.10 6.59 -13.84
C PRO A 38 9.18 6.94 -12.80
N PRO A 39 10.31 6.21 -12.78
CA PRO A 39 11.48 6.58 -12.00
C PRO A 39 11.91 8.02 -12.28
N SER A 40 12.45 8.69 -11.26
CA SER A 40 12.92 10.09 -11.33
C SER A 40 11.83 11.13 -11.68
N PHE A 41 10.56 10.80 -11.42
CA PHE A 41 9.44 11.70 -11.72
C PHE A 41 9.46 12.97 -10.86
N PHE A 42 9.78 12.83 -9.57
CA PHE A 42 9.87 13.96 -8.64
C PHE A 42 11.28 14.55 -8.66
N HIS A 43 11.47 15.57 -9.47
CA HIS A 43 12.68 16.38 -9.50
C HIS A 43 12.36 17.74 -8.85
N LEU A 44 12.62 17.86 -7.56
CA LEU A 44 12.46 19.09 -6.83
C LEU A 44 13.84 19.75 -6.66
N GLU A 45 13.98 21.02 -7.09
CA GLU A 45 15.26 21.75 -6.98
C GLU A 45 15.68 21.97 -5.52
N ASN A 46 14.72 22.04 -4.61
CA ASN A 46 14.98 22.27 -3.19
C ASN A 46 15.09 20.96 -2.42
N LYS A 47 16.28 20.65 -1.91
CA LYS A 47 16.61 19.45 -1.13
C LYS A 47 15.65 19.25 0.07
N PHE A 48 15.31 20.32 0.79
CA PHE A 48 14.41 20.24 1.94
C PHE A 48 13.02 19.70 1.56
N PHE A 49 12.42 20.23 0.51
CA PHE A 49 11.12 19.74 0.04
C PHE A 49 11.21 18.32 -0.53
N THR A 50 12.29 17.99 -1.23
CA THR A 50 12.52 16.62 -1.71
C THR A 50 12.51 15.63 -0.55
N LEU A 51 13.28 15.90 0.52
CA LEU A 51 13.36 15.03 1.69
C LEU A 51 12.05 14.99 2.47
N LEU A 52 11.33 16.12 2.57
CA LEU A 52 10.04 16.17 3.23
C LEU A 52 8.99 15.29 2.51
N PHE A 53 8.86 15.46 1.20
CA PHE A 53 7.94 14.64 0.42
C PHE A 53 8.38 13.18 0.39
N LEU A 54 9.68 12.90 0.21
CA LEU A 54 10.23 11.55 0.30
C LEU A 54 9.85 10.89 1.63
N GLY A 55 10.06 11.59 2.76
CA GLY A 55 9.72 11.07 4.09
C GLY A 55 8.24 10.71 4.23
N ILE A 56 7.34 11.56 3.70
CA ILE A 56 5.89 11.28 3.70
C ILE A 56 5.57 10.07 2.82
N PHE A 57 6.10 9.99 1.60
CA PHE A 57 5.84 8.86 0.69
C PHE A 57 6.43 7.55 1.21
N LEU A 58 7.63 7.58 1.81
CA LEU A 58 8.21 6.42 2.48
C LEU A 58 7.36 5.96 3.66
N ALA A 59 6.84 6.90 4.46
CA ALA A 59 5.94 6.59 5.57
C ALA A 59 4.65 5.92 5.07
N ILE A 60 4.08 6.39 3.97
CA ILE A 60 2.92 5.77 3.33
C ILE A 60 3.27 4.34 2.89
N ALA A 61 4.43 4.14 2.24
CA ALA A 61 4.89 2.84 1.79
C ALA A 61 5.14 1.85 2.93
N LEU A 62 5.59 2.33 4.10
CA LEU A 62 5.81 1.49 5.28
C LEU A 62 4.51 1.11 6.00
N ILE A 63 3.50 1.98 5.96
CA ILE A 63 2.24 1.77 6.69
C ILE A 63 1.22 1.01 5.82
N LEU A 64 1.14 1.34 4.53
CA LEU A 64 0.19 0.72 3.62
C LEU A 64 0.84 -0.49 2.94
N PRO A 65 0.27 -1.69 3.11
CA PRO A 65 0.78 -2.86 2.40
C PRO A 65 0.60 -2.68 0.90
N GLY A 66 1.64 -3.02 0.13
CA GLY A 66 1.57 -3.04 -1.33
C GLY A 66 2.36 -1.96 -2.05
N ILE A 67 2.94 -0.97 -1.35
CA ILE A 67 3.91 -0.04 -1.93
C ILE A 67 5.32 -0.51 -1.58
N SER A 68 6.18 -0.60 -2.60
CA SER A 68 7.60 -0.89 -2.39
C SER A 68 8.34 0.39 -1.97
N VAL A 69 9.02 0.33 -0.83
CA VAL A 69 9.92 1.41 -0.36
C VAL A 69 10.97 1.73 -1.42
N SER A 70 11.60 0.70 -2.01
CA SER A 70 12.60 0.88 -3.07
C SER A 70 12.02 1.60 -4.30
N TYR A 71 10.76 1.35 -4.62
CA TYR A 71 10.10 2.03 -5.73
C TYR A 71 9.88 3.53 -5.44
N ILE A 72 9.52 3.89 -4.22
CA ILE A 72 9.43 5.31 -3.81
C ILE A 72 10.80 5.99 -3.95
N LEU A 73 11.88 5.33 -3.51
CA LEU A 73 13.24 5.87 -3.68
C LEU A 73 13.61 6.10 -5.15
N LEU A 74 13.20 5.19 -6.04
CA LEU A 74 13.42 5.35 -7.49
C LEU A 74 12.62 6.52 -8.07
N ILE A 75 11.37 6.74 -7.65
CA ILE A 75 10.54 7.86 -8.11
C ILE A 75 11.19 9.21 -7.73
N PHE A 76 11.84 9.29 -6.56
CA PHE A 76 12.54 10.48 -6.09
C PHE A 76 14.00 10.56 -6.55
N ASN A 77 14.48 9.59 -7.35
CA ASN A 77 15.87 9.49 -7.82
C ASN A 77 16.91 9.45 -6.67
N MET A 78 16.55 8.85 -5.54
CA MET A 78 17.39 8.79 -4.34
C MET A 78 17.80 7.35 -3.96
N TYR A 79 17.45 6.37 -4.79
CA TYR A 79 17.72 4.96 -4.52
C TYR A 79 19.23 4.68 -4.44
N ASP A 80 19.98 5.11 -5.46
CA ASP A 80 21.42 4.85 -5.53
C ASP A 80 22.20 5.62 -4.45
N ASP A 81 21.78 6.86 -4.15
CA ASP A 81 22.40 7.67 -3.09
C ASP A 81 22.24 7.02 -1.72
N ILE A 82 21.05 6.49 -1.41
CA ILE A 82 20.79 5.80 -0.14
C ILE A 82 21.57 4.49 -0.06
N ILE A 83 21.62 3.70 -1.14
CA ILE A 83 22.41 2.47 -1.17
C ILE A 83 23.91 2.77 -1.01
N LEU A 84 24.40 3.84 -1.64
CA LEU A 84 25.78 4.29 -1.49
C LEU A 84 26.06 4.72 -0.05
N ALA A 85 25.20 5.54 0.55
CA ALA A 85 25.32 5.99 1.94
C ALA A 85 25.34 4.82 2.94
N ILE A 86 24.55 3.77 2.69
CA ILE A 86 24.59 2.55 3.51
C ILE A 86 25.94 1.83 3.35
N LYS A 87 26.45 1.69 2.13
CA LYS A 87 27.72 1.01 1.84
C LYS A 87 28.93 1.76 2.41
N THR A 88 28.91 3.10 2.37
CA THR A 88 29.99 3.96 2.85
C THR A 88 29.83 4.36 4.31
N LEU A 89 28.74 3.93 4.98
CA LEU A 89 28.38 4.32 6.34
C LEU A 89 28.30 5.85 6.52
N ASP A 90 27.76 6.55 5.52
CA ASP A 90 27.47 7.99 5.62
C ASP A 90 26.28 8.22 6.55
N ILE A 91 26.61 8.20 7.85
CA ILE A 91 25.60 8.32 8.93
C ILE A 91 24.91 9.68 8.85
N MET A 92 25.61 10.74 8.43
CA MET A 92 25.02 12.08 8.38
C MET A 92 23.89 12.17 7.35
N TYR A 93 24.12 11.64 6.15
CA TYR A 93 23.10 11.55 5.11
C TYR A 93 21.93 10.65 5.51
N LEU A 94 22.21 9.49 6.12
CA LEU A 94 21.18 8.55 6.57
C LEU A 94 20.34 9.14 7.72
N LEU A 95 20.92 9.92 8.63
CA LEU A 95 20.20 10.64 9.67
C LEU A 95 19.31 11.72 9.08
N GLU A 96 19.79 12.47 8.09
CA GLU A 96 18.97 13.48 7.40
C GLU A 96 17.70 12.85 6.81
N VAL A 97 17.85 11.78 6.03
CA VAL A 97 16.70 11.04 5.46
C VAL A 97 15.82 10.45 6.56
N GLY A 98 16.44 9.89 7.62
CA GLY A 98 15.74 9.29 8.75
C GLY A 98 14.87 10.28 9.52
N ILE A 99 15.34 11.51 9.74
CA ILE A 99 14.56 12.55 10.40
C ILE A 99 13.29 12.87 9.62
N PHE A 100 13.41 13.06 8.30
CA PHE A 100 12.24 13.33 7.45
C PHE A 100 11.29 12.12 7.37
N LEU A 101 11.82 10.90 7.40
CA LEU A 101 11.00 9.69 7.50
C LEU A 101 10.19 9.66 8.81
N VAL A 102 10.81 9.97 9.95
CA VAL A 102 10.11 10.04 11.24
C VAL A 102 9.02 11.11 11.22
N ILE A 103 9.32 12.30 10.68
CA ILE A 103 8.31 13.35 10.51
C ILE A 103 7.15 12.84 9.64
N GLY A 104 7.45 12.19 8.51
CA GLY A 104 6.45 11.59 7.63
C GLY A 104 5.61 10.54 8.33
N LEU A 105 6.22 9.63 9.11
CA LEU A 105 5.52 8.61 9.89
C LEU A 105 4.54 9.24 10.89
N LEU A 106 4.96 10.24 11.64
CA LEU A 106 4.09 10.93 12.61
C LEU A 106 2.89 11.59 11.93
N LEU A 107 3.09 12.23 10.79
CA LEU A 107 2.03 12.87 10.01
C LEU A 107 1.05 11.83 9.45
N VAL A 108 1.56 10.78 8.81
CA VAL A 108 0.73 9.75 8.16
C VAL A 108 -0.03 8.92 9.18
N ILE A 109 0.60 8.52 10.30
CA ILE A 109 -0.07 7.79 11.39
C ILE A 109 -1.21 8.63 11.96
N LYS A 110 -0.98 9.91 12.26
CA LYS A 110 -2.00 10.81 12.80
C LYS A 110 -3.17 10.98 11.83
N LEU A 111 -2.87 11.17 10.54
CA LEU A 111 -3.88 11.30 9.49
C LEU A 111 -4.70 10.00 9.36
N LEU A 112 -4.03 8.85 9.27
CA LEU A 112 -4.68 7.55 9.11
C LEU A 112 -5.53 7.20 10.33
N HIS A 113 -5.03 7.46 11.54
CA HIS A 113 -5.79 7.27 12.78
C HIS A 113 -7.08 8.12 12.79
N TYR A 114 -6.98 9.41 12.46
CA TYR A 114 -8.13 10.29 12.35
C TYR A 114 -9.16 9.80 11.32
N LEU A 115 -8.69 9.35 10.15
CA LEU A 115 -9.55 8.83 9.09
C LEU A 115 -10.24 7.53 9.49
N LEU A 116 -9.51 6.61 10.14
CA LEU A 116 -10.07 5.34 10.63
C LEU A 116 -11.09 5.54 11.74
N LEU A 117 -10.92 6.53 12.63
CA LEU A 117 -11.91 6.85 13.64
C LEU A 117 -13.21 7.39 13.06
N LYS A 118 -13.12 8.24 12.04
CA LYS A 118 -14.31 8.89 11.45
C LYS A 118 -14.99 8.11 10.33
N LYS A 119 -14.23 7.35 9.54
CA LYS A 119 -14.71 6.71 8.31
C LYS A 119 -14.10 5.31 8.11
N LYS A 120 -14.11 4.49 9.17
CA LYS A 120 -13.48 3.16 9.21
C LYS A 120 -13.80 2.30 7.99
N GLU A 121 -15.08 2.11 7.67
CA GLU A 121 -15.50 1.24 6.55
C GLU A 121 -14.96 1.74 5.21
N LEU A 122 -15.02 3.05 4.99
CA LEU A 122 -14.56 3.66 3.75
C LEU A 122 -13.06 3.48 3.56
N ILE A 123 -12.27 3.82 4.59
CA ILE A 123 -10.81 3.70 4.55
C ILE A 123 -10.37 2.24 4.44
N SER A 124 -11.01 1.33 5.17
CA SER A 124 -10.73 -0.11 5.05
C SER A 124 -10.96 -0.62 3.63
N ASN A 125 -12.03 -0.20 2.97
CA ASN A 125 -12.32 -0.58 1.58
C ASN A 125 -11.27 -0.03 0.59
N VAL A 126 -10.81 1.21 0.79
CA VAL A 126 -9.73 1.80 -0.01
C VAL A 126 -8.42 1.01 0.18
N ILE A 127 -8.07 0.65 1.41
CA ILE A 127 -6.88 -0.16 1.72
C ILE A 127 -6.98 -1.54 1.05
N ILE A 128 -8.15 -2.19 1.09
CA ILE A 128 -8.37 -3.48 0.42
C ILE A 128 -8.14 -3.34 -1.10
N GLY A 129 -8.69 -2.31 -1.72
CA GLY A 129 -8.46 -2.06 -3.15
C GLY A 129 -6.99 -1.86 -3.48
N PHE A 130 -6.29 -1.14 -2.62
CA PHE A 130 -4.86 -0.90 -2.73
C PHE A 130 -4.04 -2.21 -2.63
N ILE A 131 -4.37 -3.08 -1.68
CA ILE A 131 -3.74 -4.42 -1.55
C ILE A 131 -3.99 -5.25 -2.81
N ILE A 132 -5.21 -5.22 -3.36
CA ILE A 132 -5.52 -5.97 -4.59
C ILE A 132 -4.66 -5.46 -5.76
N SER A 133 -4.48 -4.14 -5.90
CA SER A 133 -3.63 -3.58 -6.95
C SER A 133 -2.18 -4.03 -6.83
N SER A 134 -1.64 -4.10 -5.61
CA SER A 134 -0.27 -4.54 -5.37
C SER A 134 -0.05 -6.02 -5.68
N VAL A 135 -1.02 -6.87 -5.34
CA VAL A 135 -0.97 -8.30 -5.69
C VAL A 135 -0.92 -8.48 -7.21
N TRP A 136 -1.74 -7.72 -7.94
CA TRP A 136 -1.76 -7.78 -9.42
C TRP A 136 -0.39 -7.47 -10.04
N ILE A 137 0.36 -6.53 -9.49
CA ILE A 137 1.67 -6.10 -9.98
C ILE A 137 2.74 -7.15 -9.71
N VAL A 138 2.65 -7.81 -8.55
CA VAL A 138 3.62 -8.84 -8.10
C VAL A 138 3.33 -10.20 -8.73
N LEU A 139 2.14 -10.41 -9.32
CA LEU A 139 1.81 -11.67 -9.99
C LEU A 139 2.85 -11.99 -11.07
N PRO A 140 3.48 -13.17 -11.02
CA PRO A 140 4.46 -13.57 -12.02
C PRO A 140 3.81 -13.65 -13.40
N LYS A 141 4.49 -13.12 -14.41
CA LYS A 141 4.13 -13.34 -15.81
C LYS A 141 4.60 -14.73 -16.17
N PHE A 142 3.68 -15.68 -16.22
CA PHE A 142 4.01 -17.06 -16.57
C PHE A 142 4.42 -17.16 -18.03
N SER A 143 5.64 -17.60 -18.28
CA SER A 143 6.17 -17.88 -19.62
C SER A 143 5.98 -19.35 -20.00
N SER A 144 5.74 -20.23 -19.01
CA SER A 144 5.60 -21.66 -19.18
C SER A 144 4.51 -22.23 -18.28
N PHE A 145 3.86 -23.29 -18.73
CA PHE A 145 2.88 -24.05 -17.93
C PHE A 145 3.48 -24.56 -16.62
N ASN A 146 4.74 -24.97 -16.62
CA ASN A 146 5.42 -25.45 -15.41
C ASN A 146 5.53 -24.36 -14.35
N GLU A 147 5.81 -23.10 -14.73
CA GLU A 147 5.87 -21.96 -13.79
C GLU A 147 4.51 -21.71 -13.13
N PHE A 148 3.44 -21.83 -13.88
CA PHE A 148 2.08 -21.73 -13.34
C PHE A 148 1.78 -22.85 -12.34
N VAL A 149 2.20 -24.09 -12.62
CA VAL A 149 2.03 -25.22 -11.71
C VAL A 149 2.83 -25.00 -10.42
N TYR A 150 4.08 -24.55 -10.49
CA TYR A 150 4.88 -24.23 -9.30
C TYR A 150 4.23 -23.12 -8.46
N PHE A 151 3.74 -22.06 -9.11
CA PHE A 151 3.00 -21.01 -8.41
C PHE A 151 1.79 -21.57 -7.64
N LEU A 152 0.96 -22.42 -8.27
CA LEU A 152 -0.17 -23.06 -7.60
C LEU A 152 0.26 -23.91 -6.41
N ILE A 153 1.33 -24.68 -6.54
CA ILE A 153 1.88 -25.51 -5.46
C ILE A 153 2.26 -24.60 -4.26
N PHE A 154 2.99 -23.50 -4.49
CA PHE A 154 3.38 -22.58 -3.43
C PHE A 154 2.18 -21.89 -2.77
N VAL A 155 1.16 -21.53 -3.53
CA VAL A 155 -0.10 -20.96 -2.98
C VAL A 155 -0.80 -21.99 -2.08
N ILE A 156 -0.90 -23.26 -2.51
CA ILE A 156 -1.52 -24.33 -1.72
C ILE A 156 -0.73 -24.57 -0.43
N ILE A 157 0.61 -24.63 -0.51
CA ILE A 157 1.49 -24.76 0.66
C ILE A 157 1.27 -23.61 1.63
N GLY A 158 1.20 -22.36 1.15
CA GLY A 158 0.93 -21.19 1.99
C GLY A 158 -0.41 -21.25 2.71
N ILE A 159 -1.47 -21.72 2.03
CA ILE A 159 -2.79 -21.91 2.63
C ILE A 159 -2.76 -23.03 3.70
N LEU A 160 -2.05 -24.13 3.43
CA LEU A 160 -1.91 -25.23 4.38
C LEU A 160 -1.15 -24.81 5.63
N ILE A 161 -0.05 -24.06 5.49
CA ILE A 161 0.73 -23.52 6.61
C ILE A 161 -0.16 -22.63 7.48
N LYS A 162 -0.95 -21.73 6.86
CA LYS A 162 -1.89 -20.86 7.60
C LYS A 162 -2.92 -21.67 8.41
N LYS A 163 -3.35 -22.85 7.91
CA LYS A 163 -4.32 -23.71 8.61
C LYS A 163 -3.69 -24.46 9.78
N VAL A 164 -2.38 -24.71 9.72
CA VAL A 164 -1.62 -25.43 10.77
C VAL A 164 -1.20 -24.51 11.91
N ILE A 165 -0.97 -23.21 11.62
CA ILE A 165 -0.64 -22.21 12.65
C ILE A 165 -1.94 -21.85 13.39
N PRO A 166 -2.07 -22.18 14.70
CA PRO A 166 -3.25 -21.79 15.46
C PRO A 166 -3.38 -20.25 15.47
N ASN A 167 -4.59 -19.73 15.23
CA ASN A 167 -4.88 -18.35 15.53
C ASN A 167 -4.92 -18.22 17.06
N ASP A 168 -3.84 -17.78 17.68
CA ASP A 168 -3.86 -17.32 19.07
C ASP A 168 -4.71 -16.04 19.10
N ASN A 169 -5.99 -16.22 19.46
CA ASN A 169 -6.91 -15.15 19.81
C ASN A 169 -6.69 -14.71 21.24
#